data_4710c06f3fe74d3da8972ab43b83ba5b
#
_entry.id   4710c06f3fe74d3da8972ab43b83ba5b
#
_cell.length_a   1.000
_cell.length_b   1.000
_cell.length_c   1.000
_cell.angle_alpha   90.00
_cell.angle_beta   90.00
_cell.angle_gamma   90.00
#
_symmetry.space_group_name_H-M   'P 1'
#
loop_
_entity.id
_entity.type
_entity.pdbx_description
1 polymer ?
#
loop_
_entity_poly.entity_id
_entity_poly.type
_entity_poly.pdbx_seq_one_letter_code
_entity_poly.pdbx_strand_id
1 'polypeptide(L)'
;MFNIIFYEDKNGKCELQRYLIELKRKADNGNKNARINLNKIVAYIDMLEEMGTRIGEPITKHLYGEIWELRPQGNRILYAYYENDTFILLHHFKKKTRKTPKRELEKAVNNLQDYRERMEK
;
A
#
# COMPACT_ATOMS: atom_id res chain seq x y z
N MET A 1 -0.60 -3.22 18.14
CA MET A 1 -1.18 -3.43 16.82
C MET A 1 -1.55 -2.09 16.19
N PHE A 2 -1.39 -1.97 14.90
CA PHE A 2 -1.65 -0.72 14.18
C PHE A 2 -2.95 -0.80 13.41
N ASN A 3 -3.56 0.36 13.19
CA ASN A 3 -4.72 0.46 12.31
C ASN A 3 -4.25 0.63 10.87
N ILE A 4 -4.93 0.01 9.93
CA ILE A 4 -4.62 0.14 8.52
C ILE A 4 -5.80 0.82 7.82
N ILE A 5 -5.53 1.92 7.16
CA ILE A 5 -6.53 2.64 6.38
C ILE A 5 -6.11 2.61 4.91
N PHE A 6 -7.05 2.30 4.04
CA PHE A 6 -6.84 2.37 2.59
C PHE A 6 -7.24 3.76 2.14
N TYR A 7 -6.31 4.48 1.53
CA TYR A 7 -6.60 5.80 1.01
C TYR A 7 -7.70 5.74 -0.05
N GLU A 8 -8.71 6.60 0.10
CA GLU A 8 -9.75 6.80 -0.91
C GLU A 8 -9.69 8.27 -1.35
N ASP A 9 -9.83 8.51 -2.64
CA ASP A 9 -9.86 9.88 -3.12
C ASP A 9 -11.20 10.55 -2.76
N LYS A 10 -11.36 11.82 -3.15
CA LYS A 10 -12.56 12.60 -2.83
C LYS A 10 -13.85 12.00 -3.38
N ASN A 11 -13.73 11.10 -4.35
CA ASN A 11 -14.89 10.41 -4.95
C ASN A 11 -15.09 9.01 -4.35
N GLY A 12 -14.34 8.67 -3.30
CA GLY A 12 -14.45 7.37 -2.66
C GLY A 12 -13.74 6.24 -3.41
N LYS A 13 -12.90 6.58 -4.38
CA LYS A 13 -12.20 5.58 -5.19
C LYS A 13 -10.90 5.15 -4.52
N CYS A 14 -10.72 3.84 -4.39
CA CYS A 14 -9.50 3.24 -3.88
C CYS A 14 -8.92 2.26 -4.91
N GLU A 15 -7.85 2.65 -5.56
CA GLU A 15 -7.23 1.83 -6.61
C GLU A 15 -6.68 0.52 -6.05
N LEU A 16 -6.08 0.54 -4.87
CA LEU A 16 -5.55 -0.68 -4.25
C LEU A 16 -6.67 -1.67 -3.99
N GLN A 17 -7.79 -1.21 -3.43
CA GLN A 17 -8.93 -2.09 -3.15
C GLN A 17 -9.47 -2.72 -4.43
N ARG A 18 -9.58 -1.93 -5.49
CA ARG A 18 -10.01 -2.44 -6.79
C ARG A 18 -9.09 -3.53 -7.32
N TYR A 19 -7.78 -3.31 -7.17
CA TYR A 19 -6.80 -4.28 -7.59
C TYR A 19 -6.94 -5.59 -6.81
N LEU A 20 -7.12 -5.49 -5.50
CA LEU A 20 -7.29 -6.69 -4.66
C LEU A 20 -8.55 -7.46 -5.02
N ILE A 21 -9.65 -6.75 -5.28
CA ILE A 21 -10.91 -7.37 -5.70
C ILE A 21 -10.71 -8.11 -7.03
N GLU A 22 -9.99 -7.51 -7.99
CA GLU A 22 -9.72 -8.14 -9.27
C GLU A 22 -8.83 -9.38 -9.11
N LEU A 23 -7.82 -9.32 -8.25
CA LEU A 23 -6.99 -10.49 -7.96
C LEU A 23 -7.82 -11.62 -7.35
N LYS A 24 -8.73 -11.28 -6.45
CA LYS A 24 -9.62 -12.26 -5.82
C LYS A 24 -10.50 -12.94 -6.85
N ARG A 25 -11.08 -12.16 -7.77
CA ARG A 25 -11.92 -12.69 -8.84
C ARG A 25 -11.14 -13.67 -9.71
N LYS A 26 -9.92 -13.29 -10.10
CA LYS A 26 -9.06 -14.15 -10.93
C LYS A 26 -8.66 -15.42 -10.18
N ALA A 27 -8.32 -15.29 -8.91
CA ALA A 27 -7.94 -16.43 -8.07
C ALA A 27 -9.10 -17.42 -7.92
N ASP A 28 -10.31 -16.90 -7.70
CA ASP A 28 -11.50 -17.75 -7.59
C ASP A 28 -11.82 -18.47 -8.89
N ASN A 29 -11.38 -17.92 -10.02
CA ASN A 29 -11.54 -18.56 -11.33
C ASN A 29 -10.34 -19.44 -11.72
N GLY A 30 -9.49 -19.77 -10.76
CA GLY A 30 -8.40 -20.71 -10.96
C GLY A 30 -7.07 -20.12 -11.37
N ASN A 31 -6.93 -18.79 -11.40
CA ASN A 31 -5.65 -18.17 -11.75
C ASN A 31 -4.68 -18.27 -10.57
N LYS A 32 -3.67 -19.12 -10.73
CA LYS A 32 -2.71 -19.41 -9.67
C LYS A 32 -1.86 -18.19 -9.31
N ASN A 33 -1.40 -17.45 -10.32
CA ASN A 33 -0.57 -16.28 -10.09
C ASN A 33 -1.33 -15.20 -9.33
N ALA A 34 -2.60 -15.01 -9.65
CA ALA A 34 -3.43 -14.04 -8.95
C ALA A 34 -3.57 -14.42 -7.46
N ARG A 35 -3.77 -15.72 -7.18
CA ARG A 35 -3.88 -16.20 -5.82
C ARG A 35 -2.59 -15.97 -5.04
N ILE A 36 -1.43 -16.27 -5.65
CA ILE A 36 -0.13 -16.07 -5.01
C ILE A 36 0.08 -14.59 -4.69
N ASN A 37 -0.20 -13.71 -5.66
CA ASN A 37 -0.06 -12.27 -5.46
C ASN A 37 -0.99 -11.75 -4.36
N LEU A 38 -2.24 -12.16 -4.38
CA LEU A 38 -3.20 -11.74 -3.38
C LEU A 38 -2.76 -12.16 -1.97
N ASN A 39 -2.38 -13.43 -1.82
CA ASN A 39 -1.95 -13.95 -0.52
C ASN A 39 -0.73 -13.21 -0.01
N LYS A 40 0.20 -12.88 -0.89
CA LYS A 40 1.42 -12.16 -0.51
C LYS A 40 1.12 -10.74 -0.05
N ILE A 41 0.27 -10.05 -0.79
CA ILE A 41 -0.14 -8.68 -0.43
C ILE A 41 -0.84 -8.68 0.93
N VAL A 42 -1.80 -9.57 1.14
CA VAL A 42 -2.53 -9.66 2.40
C VAL A 42 -1.58 -9.97 3.55
N ALA A 43 -0.66 -10.93 3.35
CA ALA A 43 0.31 -11.29 4.39
C ALA A 43 1.19 -10.09 4.78
N TYR A 44 1.64 -9.31 3.81
CA TYR A 44 2.49 -8.15 4.09
C TYR A 44 1.72 -7.04 4.80
N ILE A 45 0.47 -6.82 4.43
CA ILE A 45 -0.38 -5.84 5.12
C ILE A 45 -0.61 -6.30 6.57
N ASP A 46 -0.84 -7.60 6.78
CA ASP A 46 -1.02 -8.15 8.12
C ASP A 46 0.25 -7.96 8.97
N MET A 47 1.42 -8.15 8.37
CA MET A 47 2.69 -7.91 9.06
C MET A 47 2.83 -6.44 9.47
N LEU A 48 2.45 -5.52 8.58
CA LEU A 48 2.51 -4.09 8.88
C LEU A 48 1.55 -3.76 10.03
N GLU A 49 0.36 -4.32 10.01
CA GLU A 49 -0.61 -4.13 11.08
C GLU A 49 -0.07 -4.58 12.43
N GLU A 50 0.63 -5.69 12.45
CA GLU A 50 1.12 -6.27 13.69
C GLU A 50 2.40 -5.60 14.19
N MET A 51 3.35 -5.35 13.31
CA MET A 51 4.71 -4.95 13.67
C MET A 51 5.10 -3.53 13.27
N GLY A 52 4.36 -2.91 12.37
CA GLY A 52 4.74 -1.60 11.85
C GLY A 52 6.02 -1.67 11.04
N THR A 53 6.73 -0.55 10.98
CA THR A 53 7.96 -0.45 10.18
C THR A 53 9.11 -1.29 10.74
N ARG A 54 8.95 -1.85 11.94
CA ARG A 54 9.99 -2.72 12.52
C ARG A 54 10.19 -4.01 11.74
N ILE A 55 9.27 -4.36 10.85
CA ILE A 55 9.45 -5.53 9.99
C ILE A 55 10.79 -5.45 9.25
N GLY A 56 11.13 -4.25 8.74
CA GLY A 56 12.40 -4.03 8.05
C GLY A 56 12.48 -4.65 6.66
N GLU A 57 13.65 -4.48 6.05
CA GLU A 57 13.91 -5.02 4.72
C GLU A 57 14.08 -6.53 4.81
N PRO A 58 13.72 -7.25 3.75
CA PRO A 58 13.28 -6.76 2.44
C PRO A 58 11.77 -6.48 2.34
N ILE A 59 11.01 -6.66 3.41
CA ILE A 59 9.55 -6.56 3.38
C ILE A 59 9.09 -5.11 3.25
N THR A 60 9.74 -4.20 3.97
CA THR A 60 9.41 -2.77 3.89
C THR A 60 10.70 -1.94 3.92
N LYS A 61 10.63 -0.76 3.34
CA LYS A 61 11.77 0.15 3.26
C LYS A 61 11.30 1.59 3.28
N HIS A 62 12.02 2.43 4.03
CA HIS A 62 11.79 3.88 3.99
C HIS A 62 12.27 4.43 2.64
N LEU A 63 11.46 5.27 2.00
CA LEU A 63 11.82 5.86 0.71
C LEU A 63 12.21 7.33 0.82
N TYR A 64 11.30 8.17 1.28
CA TYR A 64 11.51 9.61 1.26
C TYR A 64 10.52 10.28 2.20
N GLY A 65 11.03 11.19 3.04
CA GLY A 65 10.16 11.93 3.96
C GLY A 65 9.33 10.99 4.80
N GLU A 66 8.02 11.09 4.68
CA GLU A 66 7.09 10.26 5.44
C GLU A 66 6.68 8.99 4.69
N ILE A 67 7.18 8.79 3.47
CA ILE A 67 6.73 7.70 2.61
C ILE A 67 7.61 6.47 2.77
N TRP A 68 6.97 5.36 3.04
CA TRP A 68 7.54 4.02 3.12
C TRP A 68 7.00 3.15 2.02
N GLU A 69 7.69 2.08 1.74
CA GLU A 69 7.30 1.13 0.69
C GLU A 69 7.16 -0.26 1.27
N LEU A 70 6.02 -0.89 1.03
CA LEU A 70 5.79 -2.30 1.33
C LEU A 70 6.00 -3.07 0.02
N ARG A 71 6.69 -4.21 0.10
CA ARG A 71 7.26 -4.88 -1.09
C ARG A 71 6.80 -6.31 -1.31
N PRO A 72 5.50 -6.59 -1.46
CA PRO A 72 5.02 -7.97 -1.67
C PRO A 72 5.26 -8.42 -3.11
N GLN A 73 6.36 -9.14 -3.32
CA GLN A 73 6.81 -9.64 -4.63
C GLN A 73 6.95 -8.51 -5.66
N GLY A 74 6.23 -8.62 -6.79
CA GLY A 74 6.27 -7.63 -7.85
C GLY A 74 5.40 -6.41 -7.62
N ASN A 75 4.75 -6.33 -6.48
CA ASN A 75 3.89 -5.21 -6.14
C ASN A 75 4.59 -4.26 -5.18
N ARG A 76 4.21 -2.99 -5.24
CA ARG A 76 4.70 -1.99 -4.32
C ARG A 76 3.52 -1.20 -3.78
N ILE A 77 3.47 -1.08 -2.45
CA ILE A 77 2.43 -0.29 -1.79
C ILE A 77 3.14 0.80 -1.00
N LEU A 78 2.90 2.06 -1.38
CA LEU A 78 3.48 3.20 -0.70
C LEU A 78 2.54 3.62 0.42
N TYR A 79 3.08 3.82 1.61
CA TYR A 79 2.28 4.12 2.78
C TYR A 79 2.98 5.11 3.69
N ALA A 80 2.25 5.65 4.64
CA ALA A 80 2.79 6.56 5.64
C ALA A 80 2.13 6.30 6.99
N TYR A 81 2.86 6.63 8.05
CA TYR A 81 2.28 6.65 9.39
C TYR A 81 1.45 7.91 9.55
N TYR A 82 0.28 7.75 10.10
CA TYR A 82 -0.57 8.87 10.50
C TYR A 82 -0.80 8.72 12.00
N GLU A 83 -1.32 9.72 12.65
CA GLU A 83 -1.48 9.71 14.11
C GLU A 83 -2.33 8.52 14.61
N ASN A 84 -2.26 8.25 15.93
CA ASN A 84 -3.05 7.22 16.60
C ASN A 84 -2.78 5.80 16.10
N ASP A 85 -1.49 5.45 15.95
CA ASP A 85 -1.06 4.11 15.54
C ASP A 85 -1.71 3.65 14.24
N THR A 86 -1.82 4.55 13.27
CA THR A 86 -2.45 4.28 11.99
C THR A 86 -1.47 4.39 10.85
N PHE A 87 -1.51 3.42 9.93
CA PHE A 87 -0.83 3.52 8.64
C PHE A 87 -1.87 3.72 7.55
N ILE A 88 -1.56 4.61 6.60
CA ILE A 88 -2.42 4.86 5.46
C ILE A 88 -1.73 4.29 4.23
N LEU A 89 -2.39 3.35 3.55
CA LEU A 89 -1.90 2.79 2.29
C LEU A 89 -2.32 3.76 1.19
N LEU A 90 -1.33 4.45 0.62
CA LEU A 90 -1.55 5.63 -0.22
C LEU A 90 -1.62 5.35 -1.71
N HIS A 91 -0.83 4.40 -2.19
CA HIS A 91 -0.68 4.18 -3.62
C HIS A 91 -0.11 2.80 -3.88
N HIS A 92 -0.55 2.19 -4.96
CA HIS A 92 -0.08 0.87 -5.38
C HIS A 92 0.36 0.91 -6.83
N PHE A 93 1.44 0.19 -7.15
CA PHE A 93 1.86 -0.01 -8.53
C PHE A 93 2.62 -1.32 -8.66
N LYS A 94 2.73 -1.80 -9.90
CA LYS A 94 3.54 -2.99 -10.20
C LYS A 94 4.96 -2.56 -10.47
N LYS A 95 5.92 -3.22 -9.83
CA LYS A 95 7.33 -2.93 -10.01
C LYS A 95 7.77 -3.25 -11.42
N LYS A 96 8.43 -2.29 -12.07
CA LYS A 96 9.01 -2.47 -13.40
C LYS A 96 10.50 -2.17 -13.42
N THR A 97 11.01 -1.47 -12.40
CA THR A 97 12.41 -1.04 -12.31
C THR A 97 12.93 -1.28 -10.90
N ARG A 98 14.24 -1.16 -10.72
CA ARG A 98 14.87 -1.30 -9.41
C ARG A 98 14.43 -0.24 -8.44
N LYS A 99 14.48 1.02 -8.89
CA LYS A 99 14.11 2.15 -8.05
C LYS A 99 12.65 2.45 -8.20
N THR A 100 12.05 2.95 -7.15
CA THR A 100 10.69 3.46 -7.19
C THR A 100 10.67 4.70 -8.09
N PRO A 101 9.90 4.69 -9.18
CA PRO A 101 9.83 5.86 -10.06
C PRO A 101 9.33 7.09 -9.32
N LYS A 102 9.90 8.23 -9.67
CA LYS A 102 9.56 9.50 -9.05
C LYS A 102 8.05 9.79 -9.12
N ARG A 103 7.43 9.49 -10.26
CA ARG A 103 5.99 9.75 -10.44
C ARG A 103 5.12 8.95 -9.45
N GLU A 104 5.55 7.73 -9.10
CA GLU A 104 4.79 6.93 -8.13
C GLU A 104 4.95 7.50 -6.73
N LEU A 105 6.15 7.93 -6.40
CA LEU A 105 6.39 8.59 -5.12
C LEU A 105 5.58 9.88 -5.00
N GLU A 106 5.54 10.68 -6.06
CA GLU A 106 4.77 11.93 -6.08
C GLU A 106 3.27 11.67 -5.87
N LYS A 107 2.74 10.60 -6.46
CA LYS A 107 1.34 10.23 -6.23
C LYS A 107 1.08 9.93 -4.76
N ALA A 108 1.98 9.20 -4.12
CA ALA A 108 1.82 8.90 -2.70
C ALA A 108 1.87 10.17 -1.85
N VAL A 109 2.80 11.07 -2.14
CA VAL A 109 2.92 12.34 -1.43
C VAL A 109 1.66 13.17 -1.60
N ASN A 110 1.16 13.27 -2.82
CA ASN A 110 -0.07 14.02 -3.10
C ASN A 110 -1.28 13.42 -2.41
N ASN A 111 -1.37 12.10 -2.38
CA ASN A 111 -2.48 11.42 -1.70
C ASN A 111 -2.43 11.63 -0.19
N LEU A 112 -1.24 11.64 0.40
CA LEU A 112 -1.09 11.92 1.82
C LEU A 112 -1.55 13.35 2.14
N GLN A 113 -1.15 14.30 1.31
CA GLN A 113 -1.55 15.68 1.48
C GLN A 113 -3.06 15.83 1.37
N ASP A 114 -3.67 15.21 0.36
CA ASP A 114 -5.12 15.22 0.19
C ASP A 114 -5.84 14.63 1.40
N TYR A 115 -5.34 13.51 1.90
CA TYR A 115 -5.92 12.87 3.09
C TYR A 115 -5.88 13.81 4.28
N ARG A 116 -4.74 14.45 4.52
CA ARG A 116 -4.58 15.39 5.63
C ARG A 116 -5.53 16.57 5.52
N GLU A 117 -5.62 17.15 4.32
CA GLU A 117 -6.50 18.30 4.11
C GLU A 117 -7.95 17.96 4.40
N ARG A 118 -8.40 16.77 4.03
CA ARG A 118 -9.79 16.36 4.27
C ARG A 118 -10.06 15.98 5.72
N MET A 119 -9.08 15.39 6.39
CA MET A 119 -9.28 14.90 7.76
C MET A 119 -9.02 15.95 8.84
N GLU A 120 -8.24 16.95 8.53
CA GLU A 120 -7.83 17.97 9.50
C GLU A 120 -8.59 19.29 9.38
N LYS A 121 -9.73 19.26 8.77
CA LYS A 121 -10.60 20.45 8.66
C LYS A 121 -11.30 20.75 9.96
#